data_75a00c8018efb0cedf930803f6969715
#
_entry.id   75a00c8018efb0cedf930803f6969715
#
_cell.length_a   1.000
_cell.length_b   1.000
_cell.length_c   1.000
_cell.angle_alpha   90.00
_cell.angle_beta   90.00
_cell.angle_gamma   90.00
#
_symmetry.space_group_name_H-M   'P 1'
#
loop_
_entity.id
_entity.type
_entity.pdbx_description
1 polymer ?
#
loop_
_entity_poly.entity_id
_entity_poly.type
_entity_poly.pdbx_seq_one_letter_code
_entity_poly.pdbx_strand_id
1 'polypeptide(L)'
;RGLGDVYKRQDFYQNLPETREEEFNKEIDTLYKSGDFNCIVSIVNSHIDKLEAVFAKNPQTQHKEIETVKKYIYTHFGDELGVEQLADMVYLAPSYLSTVFKKETGQNLSKFIKQYRMEKAKDMLENTNMKIVNISEACGYQNVSYFCQSFRECYGVSPQKFRNGI
;
A
#
# COMPACT_ATOMS: atom_id res chain seq x y z
N ARG A 1 17.23 15.07 8.03
CA ARG A 1 16.06 14.36 7.38
C ARG A 1 14.70 14.65 8.06
N GLY A 2 14.53 15.66 8.88
CA GLY A 2 13.30 15.93 9.64
C GLY A 2 12.61 17.28 9.36
N LEU A 3 13.24 18.21 8.66
CA LEU A 3 12.67 19.54 8.45
C LEU A 3 11.68 19.63 7.27
N GLY A 4 11.84 18.82 6.23
CA GLY A 4 10.95 18.82 5.07
C GLY A 4 9.52 18.33 5.36
N ASP A 5 9.38 17.45 6.34
CA ASP A 5 8.10 16.83 6.70
C ASP A 5 7.23 17.74 7.58
N VAL A 6 7.87 18.62 8.38
CA VAL A 6 7.19 19.62 9.20
C VAL A 6 6.58 20.72 8.32
N TYR A 7 7.27 21.16 7.27
CA TYR A 7 6.76 22.18 6.35
C TYR A 7 5.56 21.68 5.51
N LYS A 8 5.57 20.41 5.06
CA LYS A 8 4.42 19.84 4.35
C LYS A 8 3.18 19.71 5.23
N ARG A 9 3.33 19.42 6.53
CA ARG A 9 2.23 19.42 7.48
C ARG A 9 1.69 20.85 7.70
N GLN A 10 2.55 21.84 7.77
CA GLN A 10 2.17 23.23 7.98
C GLN A 10 1.38 23.79 6.80
N ASP A 11 1.77 23.47 5.54
CA ASP A 11 1.03 23.83 4.34
C ASP A 11 -0.37 23.18 4.27
N PHE A 12 -0.52 21.96 4.79
CA PHE A 12 -1.82 21.30 4.85
C PHE A 12 -2.78 22.00 5.81
N TYR A 13 -2.28 22.45 6.98
CA TYR A 13 -3.09 23.16 7.97
C TYR A 13 -3.41 24.61 7.56
N GLN A 14 -2.50 25.30 6.84
CA GLN A 14 -2.71 26.66 6.38
C GLN A 14 -3.76 26.79 5.26
N ASN A 15 -4.07 25.70 4.56
CA ASN A 15 -5.10 25.67 3.49
C ASN A 15 -6.47 25.17 3.95
N LEU A 16 -6.69 24.95 5.25
CA LEU A 16 -8.02 24.69 5.79
C LEU A 16 -8.78 25.99 5.90
N PRO A 17 -10.03 26.12 5.33
CA PRO A 17 -10.84 27.33 5.50
C PRO A 17 -11.10 27.62 6.99
N GLU A 18 -10.99 28.86 7.39
CA GLU A 18 -11.25 29.34 8.79
C GLU A 18 -12.62 28.86 9.35
N THR A 19 -13.62 28.70 8.50
CA THR A 19 -14.92 28.12 8.82
C THR A 19 -14.89 26.71 9.38
N ARG A 20 -13.85 25.93 9.11
CA ARG A 20 -13.71 24.55 9.63
C ARG A 20 -13.21 24.49 11.06
N GLU A 21 -12.40 25.43 11.47
CA GLU A 21 -11.89 25.49 12.85
C GLU A 21 -13.03 25.82 13.84
N GLU A 22 -13.94 26.72 13.48
CA GLU A 22 -15.11 27.04 14.28
C GLU A 22 -16.10 25.85 14.38
N GLU A 23 -16.34 25.12 13.28
CA GLU A 23 -17.18 23.93 13.30
C GLU A 23 -16.57 22.82 14.17
N PHE A 24 -15.26 22.58 14.05
CA PHE A 24 -14.55 21.60 14.83
C PHE A 24 -14.56 21.92 16.34
N ASN A 25 -14.36 23.19 16.71
CA ASN A 25 -14.42 23.63 18.09
C ASN A 25 -15.82 23.49 18.68
N LYS A 26 -16.90 23.75 17.93
CA LYS A 26 -18.27 23.50 18.35
C LYS A 26 -18.57 22.01 18.54
N GLU A 27 -18.05 21.16 17.68
CA GLU A 27 -18.20 19.70 17.79
C GLU A 27 -17.46 19.18 19.05
N ILE A 28 -16.25 19.67 19.32
CA ILE A 28 -15.50 19.35 20.55
C ILE A 28 -16.25 19.81 21.80
N ASP A 29 -16.79 21.02 21.80
CA ASP A 29 -17.60 21.55 22.91
C ASP A 29 -18.85 20.70 23.17
N THR A 30 -19.46 20.19 22.11
CA THR A 30 -20.61 19.28 22.19
C THR A 30 -20.20 17.92 22.79
N LEU A 31 -19.03 17.42 22.45
CA LEU A 31 -18.47 16.21 23.02
C LEU A 31 -18.23 16.31 24.54
N TYR A 32 -17.60 17.43 24.95
CA TYR A 32 -17.37 17.67 26.38
C TYR A 32 -18.65 17.80 27.19
N LYS A 33 -19.72 18.33 26.59
CA LYS A 33 -21.01 18.53 27.25
C LYS A 33 -21.89 17.28 27.26
N SER A 34 -21.82 16.43 26.28
CA SER A 34 -22.70 15.26 26.16
C SER A 34 -22.24 14.07 26.99
N GLY A 35 -20.94 13.86 27.17
CA GLY A 35 -20.39 12.70 27.87
C GLY A 35 -20.79 11.33 27.28
N ASP A 36 -21.47 11.32 26.13
CA ASP A 36 -22.01 10.12 25.49
C ASP A 36 -21.01 9.56 24.47
N PHE A 37 -20.58 8.32 24.71
CA PHE A 37 -19.65 7.60 23.82
C PHE A 37 -20.19 7.48 22.38
N ASN A 38 -21.49 7.28 22.19
CA ASN A 38 -22.08 7.20 20.85
C ASN A 38 -22.01 8.53 20.10
N CYS A 39 -22.09 9.65 20.80
CA CYS A 39 -21.88 10.97 20.23
C CYS A 39 -20.44 11.14 19.73
N ILE A 40 -19.46 10.69 20.49
CA ILE A 40 -18.04 10.69 20.11
C ILE A 40 -17.83 9.87 18.83
N VAL A 41 -18.33 8.63 18.81
CA VAL A 41 -18.23 7.74 17.64
C VAL A 41 -18.89 8.36 16.40
N SER A 42 -20.05 8.97 16.55
CA SER A 42 -20.76 9.63 15.44
C SER A 42 -19.98 10.80 14.84
N ILE A 43 -19.37 11.64 15.68
CA ILE A 43 -18.59 12.79 15.23
C ILE A 43 -17.28 12.31 14.55
N VAL A 44 -16.58 11.33 15.13
CA VAL A 44 -15.38 10.75 14.53
C VAL A 44 -15.70 10.15 13.16
N ASN A 45 -16.77 9.37 13.04
CA ASN A 45 -17.18 8.79 11.76
C ASN A 45 -17.54 9.87 10.74
N SER A 46 -18.26 10.93 11.15
CA SER A 46 -18.56 12.07 10.27
C SER A 46 -17.30 12.76 9.75
N HIS A 47 -16.25 12.89 10.58
CA HIS A 47 -14.99 13.45 10.14
C HIS A 47 -14.23 12.50 9.21
N ILE A 48 -14.26 11.20 9.45
CA ILE A 48 -13.70 10.20 8.55
C ILE A 48 -14.36 10.27 7.19
N ASP A 49 -15.72 10.31 7.13
CA ASP A 49 -16.47 10.43 5.88
C ASP A 49 -16.15 11.73 5.12
N LYS A 50 -16.01 12.85 5.85
CA LYS A 50 -15.59 14.12 5.27
C LYS A 50 -14.17 14.08 4.69
N LEU A 51 -13.23 13.45 5.40
CA LEU A 51 -11.87 13.24 4.93
C LEU A 51 -11.84 12.33 3.71
N GLU A 52 -12.56 11.21 3.74
CA GLU A 52 -12.69 10.32 2.58
C GLU A 52 -13.26 11.05 1.37
N ALA A 53 -14.26 11.92 1.55
CA ALA A 53 -14.82 12.74 0.47
C ALA A 53 -13.81 13.76 -0.10
N VAL A 54 -12.93 14.33 0.73
CA VAL A 54 -11.86 15.24 0.28
C VAL A 54 -10.79 14.46 -0.50
N PHE A 55 -10.38 13.31 -0.02
CA PHE A 55 -9.42 12.45 -0.73
C PHE A 55 -10.03 11.85 -2.01
N ALA A 56 -11.30 11.48 -2.00
CA ALA A 56 -12.01 10.99 -3.19
C ALA A 56 -12.15 12.07 -4.30
N LYS A 57 -12.19 13.35 -3.93
CA LYS A 57 -12.26 14.47 -4.88
C LYS A 57 -10.94 14.81 -5.55
N ASN A 58 -9.82 14.19 -5.14
CA ASN A 58 -8.52 14.43 -5.75
C ASN A 58 -7.92 13.15 -6.37
N PRO A 59 -8.49 12.65 -7.49
CA PRO A 59 -8.06 11.41 -8.11
C PRO A 59 -6.60 11.47 -8.61
N GLN A 60 -6.08 12.65 -8.91
CA GLN A 60 -4.68 12.82 -9.33
C GLN A 60 -3.68 12.53 -8.21
N THR A 61 -4.01 12.87 -6.97
CA THR A 61 -3.13 12.59 -5.82
C THR A 61 -3.11 11.09 -5.51
N GLN A 62 -4.27 10.43 -5.48
CA GLN A 62 -4.37 8.99 -5.26
C GLN A 62 -3.60 8.19 -6.31
N HIS A 63 -3.74 8.55 -7.58
CA HIS A 63 -3.01 7.93 -8.67
C HIS A 63 -1.50 8.04 -8.50
N LYS A 64 -0.99 9.22 -8.11
CA LYS A 64 0.43 9.47 -7.87
C LYS A 64 0.99 8.62 -6.72
N GLU A 65 0.23 8.46 -5.65
CA GLU A 65 0.62 7.65 -4.49
C GLU A 65 0.68 6.17 -4.85
N ILE A 66 -0.30 5.65 -5.58
CA ILE A 66 -0.31 4.27 -6.06
C ILE A 66 0.84 4.01 -7.05
N GLU A 67 1.12 4.93 -7.96
CA GLU A 67 2.26 4.81 -8.87
C GLU A 67 3.61 4.84 -8.11
N THR A 68 3.71 5.62 -7.05
CA THR A 68 4.89 5.63 -6.16
C THR A 68 5.07 4.28 -5.48
N VAL A 69 4.01 3.68 -4.96
CA VAL A 69 4.02 2.34 -4.34
C VAL A 69 4.43 1.29 -5.37
N LYS A 70 3.85 1.29 -6.56
CA LYS A 70 4.23 0.36 -7.63
C LYS A 70 5.70 0.48 -8.00
N LYS A 71 6.19 1.70 -8.19
CA LYS A 71 7.59 1.96 -8.52
C LYS A 71 8.53 1.42 -7.44
N TYR A 72 8.16 1.59 -6.17
CA TYR A 72 8.93 1.04 -5.07
C TYR A 72 8.94 -0.49 -5.09
N ILE A 73 7.78 -1.13 -5.29
CA ILE A 73 7.68 -2.58 -5.44
C ILE A 73 8.57 -3.09 -6.59
N TYR A 74 8.57 -2.41 -7.73
CA TYR A 74 9.37 -2.80 -8.89
C TYR A 74 10.89 -2.77 -8.65
N THR A 75 11.34 -1.87 -7.79
CA THR A 75 12.76 -1.72 -7.47
C THR A 75 13.21 -2.52 -6.24
N HIS A 76 12.26 -2.93 -5.37
CA HIS A 76 12.56 -3.58 -4.09
C HIS A 76 11.82 -4.92 -3.92
N PHE A 77 11.42 -5.57 -5.03
CA PHE A 77 10.62 -6.80 -4.97
C PHE A 77 11.32 -7.96 -4.25
N GLY A 78 12.65 -7.96 -4.17
CA GLY A 78 13.45 -8.93 -3.43
C GLY A 78 13.49 -8.70 -1.92
N ASP A 79 13.09 -7.50 -1.46
CA ASP A 79 13.12 -7.14 -0.04
C ASP A 79 11.84 -7.57 0.68
N GLU A 80 11.83 -7.46 2.00
CA GLU A 80 10.62 -7.65 2.78
C GLU A 80 9.68 -6.44 2.56
N LEU A 81 8.51 -6.69 1.97
CA LEU A 81 7.53 -5.66 1.64
C LEU A 81 6.28 -5.83 2.50
N GLY A 82 6.16 -5.03 3.56
CA GLY A 82 4.97 -4.93 4.40
C GLY A 82 4.00 -3.85 3.92
N VAL A 83 2.70 -4.07 4.14
CA VAL A 83 1.66 -3.06 3.81
C VAL A 83 1.87 -1.79 4.63
N GLU A 84 2.25 -1.94 5.90
CA GLU A 84 2.55 -0.84 6.81
C GLU A 84 3.68 0.04 6.27
N GLN A 85 4.81 -0.58 5.88
CA GLN A 85 5.96 0.13 5.32
C GLN A 85 5.60 0.91 4.04
N LEU A 86 4.83 0.28 3.15
CA LEU A 86 4.40 0.91 1.90
C LEU A 86 3.41 2.05 2.15
N ALA A 87 2.54 1.92 3.16
CA ALA A 87 1.59 2.95 3.56
C ALA A 87 2.30 4.16 4.18
N ASP A 88 3.27 3.91 5.08
CA ASP A 88 4.07 4.97 5.69
C ASP A 88 4.85 5.78 4.66
N MET A 89 5.36 5.13 3.61
CA MET A 89 6.10 5.80 2.53
C MET A 89 5.27 6.83 1.78
N VAL A 90 3.96 6.60 1.66
CA VAL A 90 3.01 7.50 0.97
C VAL A 90 2.09 8.25 1.95
N TYR A 91 2.36 8.15 3.25
CA TYR A 91 1.62 8.82 4.33
C TYR A 91 0.13 8.45 4.37
N LEU A 92 -0.20 7.20 4.05
CA LEU A 92 -1.56 6.67 4.11
C LEU A 92 -1.72 5.67 5.25
N ALA A 93 -2.95 5.51 5.74
CA ALA A 93 -3.27 4.39 6.61
C ALA A 93 -3.19 3.07 5.82
N PRO A 94 -2.68 1.96 6.40
CA PRO A 94 -2.54 0.67 5.70
C PRO A 94 -3.84 0.13 5.10
N SER A 95 -4.96 0.28 5.81
CA SER A 95 -6.29 -0.11 5.35
C SER A 95 -6.75 0.73 4.14
N TYR A 96 -6.47 2.03 4.18
CA TYR A 96 -6.81 2.94 3.09
C TYR A 96 -5.97 2.67 1.85
N LEU A 97 -4.64 2.52 2.00
CA LEU A 97 -3.76 2.11 0.90
C LEU A 97 -4.26 0.83 0.24
N SER A 98 -4.60 -0.21 1.03
CA SER A 98 -5.09 -1.48 0.51
C SER A 98 -6.37 -1.32 -0.32
N THR A 99 -7.29 -0.47 0.14
CA THR A 99 -8.57 -0.19 -0.53
C THR A 99 -8.34 0.55 -1.86
N VAL A 100 -7.55 1.63 -1.84
CA VAL A 100 -7.28 2.45 -3.03
C VAL A 100 -6.46 1.66 -4.05
N PHE A 101 -5.44 0.92 -3.60
CA PHE A 101 -4.63 0.08 -4.46
C PHE A 101 -5.49 -0.97 -5.20
N LYS A 102 -6.39 -1.64 -4.48
CA LYS A 102 -7.33 -2.61 -5.10
C LYS A 102 -8.29 -1.94 -6.08
N LYS A 103 -8.78 -0.74 -5.76
CA LYS A 103 -9.66 0.03 -6.64
C LYS A 103 -8.97 0.40 -7.95
N GLU A 104 -7.72 0.85 -7.89
CA GLU A 104 -6.97 1.29 -9.08
C GLU A 104 -6.38 0.15 -9.89
N THR A 105 -5.88 -0.91 -9.24
CA THR A 105 -5.16 -2.01 -9.92
C THR A 105 -6.04 -3.23 -10.19
N GLY A 106 -7.24 -3.29 -9.63
CA GLY A 106 -8.14 -4.45 -9.71
C GLY A 106 -7.74 -5.62 -8.80
N GLN A 107 -6.63 -5.54 -8.09
CA GLN A 107 -6.14 -6.62 -7.23
C GLN A 107 -5.55 -6.10 -5.91
N ASN A 108 -5.53 -6.96 -4.89
CA ASN A 108 -4.94 -6.57 -3.62
C ASN A 108 -3.40 -6.49 -3.71
N LEU A 109 -2.81 -5.68 -2.83
CA LEU A 109 -1.39 -5.36 -2.82
C LEU A 109 -0.49 -6.62 -2.69
N SER A 110 -0.84 -7.55 -1.81
CA SER A 110 -0.07 -8.79 -1.62
C SER A 110 -0.08 -9.68 -2.87
N LYS A 111 -1.23 -9.75 -3.57
CA LYS A 111 -1.34 -10.49 -4.83
C LYS A 111 -0.50 -9.83 -5.93
N PHE A 112 -0.50 -8.51 -6.00
CA PHE A 112 0.30 -7.74 -6.94
C PHE A 112 1.81 -8.00 -6.74
N ILE A 113 2.30 -7.93 -5.49
CA ILE A 113 3.70 -8.22 -5.15
C ILE A 113 4.04 -9.68 -5.52
N LYS A 114 3.19 -10.65 -5.13
CA LYS A 114 3.40 -12.07 -5.47
C LYS A 114 3.50 -12.28 -6.98
N GLN A 115 2.60 -11.68 -7.75
CA GLN A 115 2.59 -11.82 -9.21
C GLN A 115 3.86 -11.24 -9.82
N TYR A 116 4.26 -10.04 -9.43
CA TYR A 116 5.47 -9.40 -9.93
C TYR A 116 6.75 -10.21 -9.60
N ARG A 117 6.84 -10.75 -8.38
CA ARG A 117 7.93 -11.67 -8.00
C ARG A 117 7.99 -12.90 -8.88
N MET A 118 6.84 -13.48 -9.22
CA MET A 118 6.76 -14.65 -10.09
C MET A 118 7.14 -14.31 -11.55
N GLU A 119 6.77 -13.14 -12.05
CA GLU A 119 7.22 -12.64 -13.35
C GLU A 119 8.75 -12.49 -13.40
N LYS A 120 9.35 -11.90 -12.36
CA LYS A 120 10.82 -11.80 -12.26
C LYS A 120 11.50 -13.14 -12.12
N ALA A 121 10.91 -14.07 -11.37
CA ALA A 121 11.42 -15.44 -11.28
C ALA A 121 11.41 -16.15 -12.63
N LYS A 122 10.33 -15.97 -13.41
CA LYS A 122 10.23 -16.48 -14.78
C LYS A 122 11.34 -15.91 -15.66
N ASP A 123 11.52 -14.59 -15.67
CA ASP A 123 12.59 -13.95 -16.44
C ASP A 123 13.99 -14.51 -16.08
N MET A 124 14.27 -14.71 -14.79
CA MET A 124 15.53 -15.28 -14.35
C MET A 124 15.70 -16.75 -14.76
N LEU A 125 14.61 -17.53 -14.76
CA LEU A 125 14.65 -18.93 -15.20
C LEU A 125 14.92 -19.07 -16.70
N GLU A 126 14.38 -18.15 -17.51
CA GLU A 126 14.53 -18.13 -18.98
C GLU A 126 15.90 -17.59 -19.40
N ASN A 127 16.39 -16.56 -18.73
CA ASN A 127 17.53 -15.76 -19.20
C ASN A 127 18.83 -16.01 -18.41
N THR A 128 18.80 -16.86 -17.37
CA THR A 128 19.99 -17.12 -16.55
C THR A 128 20.14 -18.60 -16.19
N ASN A 129 21.38 -18.99 -15.84
CA ASN A 129 21.67 -20.31 -15.28
C ASN A 129 21.69 -20.31 -13.74
N MET A 130 21.09 -19.31 -13.09
CA MET A 130 21.03 -19.22 -11.63
C MET A 130 20.34 -20.46 -11.04
N LYS A 131 20.85 -20.95 -9.91
CA LYS A 131 20.19 -22.04 -9.17
C LYS A 131 18.81 -21.56 -8.68
N ILE A 132 17.83 -22.47 -8.63
CA ILE A 132 16.47 -22.16 -8.18
C ILE A 132 16.44 -21.54 -6.77
N VAL A 133 17.35 -22.00 -5.89
CA VAL A 133 17.52 -21.42 -4.54
C VAL A 133 17.87 -19.94 -4.62
N ASN A 134 18.84 -19.58 -5.45
CA ASN A 134 19.28 -18.18 -5.60
C ASN A 134 18.19 -17.31 -6.25
N ILE A 135 17.42 -17.86 -7.19
CA ILE A 135 16.25 -17.14 -7.77
C ILE A 135 15.17 -16.91 -6.71
N SER A 136 14.91 -17.93 -5.87
CA SER A 136 13.97 -17.82 -4.76
C SER A 136 14.37 -16.66 -3.82
N GLU A 137 15.62 -16.60 -3.40
CA GLU A 137 16.16 -15.54 -2.55
C GLU A 137 16.11 -14.17 -3.24
N ALA A 138 16.53 -14.08 -4.49
CA ALA A 138 16.49 -12.84 -5.28
C ALA A 138 15.06 -12.30 -5.46
N CYS A 139 14.06 -13.19 -5.45
CA CYS A 139 12.64 -12.82 -5.49
C CYS A 139 12.01 -12.58 -4.11
N GLY A 140 12.81 -12.55 -3.03
CA GLY A 140 12.33 -12.25 -1.67
C GLY A 140 11.62 -13.41 -0.99
N TYR A 141 11.93 -14.65 -1.35
CA TYR A 141 11.40 -15.86 -0.70
C TYR A 141 12.48 -16.51 0.15
N GLN A 142 12.31 -16.52 1.45
CA GLN A 142 13.19 -17.21 2.39
C GLN A 142 13.03 -18.74 2.34
N ASN A 143 11.84 -19.22 1.91
CA ASN A 143 11.52 -20.63 1.82
C ASN A 143 11.36 -21.07 0.36
N VAL A 144 12.32 -21.86 -0.13
CA VAL A 144 12.34 -22.35 -1.52
C VAL A 144 11.13 -23.24 -1.85
N SER A 145 10.64 -24.03 -0.89
CA SER A 145 9.47 -24.89 -1.11
C SER A 145 8.22 -24.05 -1.35
N TYR A 146 8.03 -22.99 -0.57
CA TYR A 146 6.94 -22.04 -0.74
C TYR A 146 7.07 -21.27 -2.07
N PHE A 147 8.28 -20.89 -2.46
CA PHE A 147 8.56 -20.31 -3.77
C PHE A 147 8.13 -21.26 -4.90
N CYS A 148 8.57 -22.52 -4.87
CA CYS A 148 8.22 -23.52 -5.89
C CYS A 148 6.71 -23.76 -5.99
N GLN A 149 6.02 -23.80 -4.85
CA GLN A 149 4.55 -23.89 -4.81
C GLN A 149 3.91 -22.65 -5.44
N SER A 150 4.33 -21.44 -5.06
CA SER A 150 3.83 -20.19 -5.59
C SER A 150 4.03 -20.07 -7.10
N PHE A 151 5.20 -20.51 -7.60
CA PHE A 151 5.50 -20.53 -9.02
C PHE A 151 4.58 -21.51 -9.77
N ARG A 152 4.39 -22.71 -9.21
CA ARG A 152 3.48 -23.70 -9.79
C ARG A 152 2.02 -23.23 -9.81
N GLU A 153 1.56 -22.51 -8.79
CA GLU A 153 0.24 -21.90 -8.76
C GLU A 153 0.06 -20.87 -9.88
N CYS A 154 1.11 -20.12 -10.22
CA CYS A 154 1.07 -19.09 -11.26
C CYS A 154 1.21 -19.65 -12.68
N TYR A 155 2.08 -20.64 -12.88
CA TYR A 155 2.46 -21.12 -14.21
C TYR A 155 2.11 -22.58 -14.50
N GLY A 156 1.48 -23.29 -13.56
CA GLY A 156 1.06 -24.68 -13.73
C GLY A 156 2.15 -25.73 -13.54
N VAL A 157 3.42 -25.34 -13.63
CA VAL A 157 4.58 -26.27 -13.53
C VAL A 157 5.59 -25.75 -12.52
N SER A 158 6.45 -26.66 -12.01
CA SER A 158 7.51 -26.27 -11.09
C SER A 158 8.61 -25.45 -11.82
N PRO A 159 9.38 -24.60 -11.10
CA PRO A 159 10.47 -23.82 -11.70
C PRO A 159 11.49 -24.69 -12.46
N GLN A 160 11.79 -25.89 -11.97
CA GLN A 160 12.72 -26.80 -12.64
C GLN A 160 12.16 -27.35 -13.95
N LYS A 161 10.89 -27.74 -13.97
CA LYS A 161 10.23 -28.20 -15.20
C LYS A 161 10.11 -27.05 -16.20
N PHE A 162 9.75 -25.88 -15.75
CA PHE A 162 9.68 -24.68 -16.57
C PHE A 162 11.01 -24.38 -17.29
N ARG A 163 12.13 -24.43 -16.55
CA ARG A 163 13.47 -24.25 -17.12
C ARG A 163 13.82 -25.28 -18.17
N ASN A 164 13.41 -26.53 -17.95
CA ASN A 164 13.70 -27.64 -18.86
C ASN A 164 12.78 -27.70 -20.10
N GLY A 165 11.83 -26.76 -20.22
CA GLY A 165 10.89 -26.70 -21.33
C GLY A 165 9.82 -27.81 -21.31
N ILE A 166 9.49 -28.32 -20.10
CA ILE A 166 8.56 -29.46 -19.92
C ILE A 166 7.28 -28.97 -19.23
#